data_1dc4a3a6f1b7eee5ef6a76af1deaf1ad
#
_entry.id   1dc4a3a6f1b7eee5ef6a76af1deaf1ad
#
_cell.length_a   1.000
_cell.length_b   1.000
_cell.length_c   1.000
_cell.angle_alpha   90.00
_cell.angle_beta   90.00
_cell.angle_gamma   90.00
#
_symmetry.space_group_name_H-M   'P 1'
#
loop_
_entity.id
_entity.type
_entity.pdbx_description
1 polymer ?
#
loop_
_entity_poly.entity_id
_entity_poly.type
_entity_poly.pdbx_seq_one_letter_code
_entity_poly.pdbx_strand_id
1 'polypeptide(L)'
;MGTSLPLAGVESSSMDHQVTKYCEQIDERTGKCIKWSSNYEICGNIFLKEDKEHLNFEEYWENCGNWYDKKKISKYEFEEFPLKNGFKKGDVIIVWGRFTPKIGDIVIFQANAGSQSPYPIIHRIVNINEEGIIQTKGDHNEKQLTKNNNRFETDETYIQENQLIGKAIIKIPYLGYPKIWLTDIINVLRR
;
A
#
# COMPACT_ATOMS: atom_id res chain seq x y z
N MET A 1 7.01 1.13 23.74
CA MET A 1 6.85 2.59 23.53
C MET A 1 5.61 2.80 22.68
N GLY A 2 4.81 3.84 22.92
CA GLY A 2 3.68 4.18 22.04
C GLY A 2 4.19 4.78 20.73
N THR A 3 3.38 4.72 19.65
CA THR A 3 3.76 5.40 18.39
C THR A 3 3.73 6.92 18.55
N SER A 4 4.65 7.61 17.89
CA SER A 4 4.63 9.06 17.72
C SER A 4 3.63 9.52 16.65
N LEU A 5 3.07 8.58 15.85
CA LEU A 5 2.13 8.84 14.77
C LEU A 5 0.85 8.03 14.98
N PRO A 6 -0.09 8.50 15.82
CA PRO A 6 -1.34 7.77 16.10
C PRO A 6 -2.32 7.79 14.91
N LEU A 7 -2.11 8.69 13.93
CA LEU A 7 -2.92 8.84 12.73
C LEU A 7 -2.02 8.91 11.49
N ALA A 8 -2.38 8.19 10.45
CA ALA A 8 -1.71 8.23 9.16
C ALA A 8 -2.74 8.55 8.05
N GLY A 9 -2.47 9.59 7.26
CA GLY A 9 -3.23 9.88 6.05
C GLY A 9 -2.73 9.04 4.89
N VAL A 10 -3.63 8.42 4.15
CA VAL A 10 -3.30 7.60 2.98
C VAL A 10 -3.14 8.51 1.75
N GLU A 11 -1.93 8.52 1.18
CA GLU A 11 -1.61 9.37 0.02
C GLU A 11 -1.41 8.57 -1.28
N SER A 12 -1.37 7.23 -1.21
CA SER A 12 -1.19 6.33 -2.36
C SER A 12 -2.35 5.34 -2.50
N SER A 13 -2.40 4.67 -3.65
CA SER A 13 -3.36 3.59 -3.94
C SER A 13 -2.80 2.18 -3.70
N SER A 14 -1.60 2.05 -3.15
CA SER A 14 -0.93 0.74 -3.01
C SER A 14 -1.68 -0.29 -2.14
N MET A 15 -2.64 0.15 -1.35
CA MET A 15 -3.51 -0.69 -0.51
C MET A 15 -4.97 -0.67 -0.97
N ASP A 16 -5.27 -0.07 -2.13
CA ASP A 16 -6.62 -0.02 -2.67
C ASP A 16 -6.96 -1.36 -3.35
N HIS A 17 -8.17 -1.86 -3.10
CA HIS A 17 -8.69 -3.07 -3.75
C HIS A 17 -9.54 -2.74 -4.99
N GLN A 18 -9.49 -1.51 -5.45
CA GLN A 18 -10.17 -1.07 -6.65
C GLN A 18 -9.18 -0.90 -7.81
N VAL A 19 -9.66 -1.03 -9.01
CA VAL A 19 -8.87 -0.70 -10.19
C VAL A 19 -8.51 0.78 -10.20
N THR A 20 -7.28 1.10 -10.51
CA THR A 20 -6.80 2.48 -10.66
C THR A 20 -6.37 2.73 -12.09
N LYS A 21 -6.39 3.99 -12.52
CA LYS A 21 -5.91 4.32 -13.87
C LYS A 21 -4.48 3.84 -14.06
N TYR A 22 -4.25 3.15 -15.18
CA TYR A 22 -2.92 2.71 -15.56
C TYR A 22 -2.06 3.91 -16.01
N CYS A 23 -0.87 4.01 -15.46
CA CYS A 23 0.08 5.04 -15.86
C CYS A 23 1.01 4.51 -16.94
N GLU A 24 0.90 5.05 -18.16
CA GLU A 24 1.75 4.68 -19.29
C GLU A 24 3.15 5.26 -19.20
N GLN A 25 3.30 6.43 -18.60
CA GLN A 25 4.59 7.11 -18.50
C GLN A 25 4.75 7.82 -17.16
N ILE A 26 5.81 7.49 -16.46
CA ILE A 26 6.18 8.06 -15.17
C ILE A 26 7.35 9.02 -15.37
N ASP A 27 7.27 10.20 -14.79
CA ASP A 27 8.41 11.11 -14.66
C ASP A 27 9.45 10.49 -13.72
N GLU A 28 10.59 10.12 -14.23
CA GLU A 28 11.65 9.43 -13.48
C GLU A 28 12.17 10.26 -12.30
N ARG A 29 12.16 11.58 -12.40
CA ARG A 29 12.64 12.49 -11.36
C ARG A 29 11.65 12.63 -10.22
N THR A 30 10.36 12.80 -10.53
CA THR A 30 9.32 13.06 -9.53
C THR A 30 8.53 11.81 -9.14
N GLY A 31 8.54 10.75 -10.00
CA GLY A 31 7.73 9.54 -9.90
C GLY A 31 6.22 9.78 -10.08
N LYS A 32 5.86 10.94 -10.58
CA LYS A 32 4.46 11.24 -10.89
C LYS A 32 4.13 10.72 -12.29
N CYS A 33 2.92 10.26 -12.45
CA CYS A 33 2.42 9.91 -13.76
C CYS A 33 2.23 11.17 -14.61
N ILE A 34 2.85 11.19 -15.79
CA ILE A 34 2.76 12.27 -16.77
C ILE A 34 1.88 11.91 -17.97
N LYS A 35 1.62 10.62 -18.18
CA LYS A 35 0.69 10.17 -19.22
C LYS A 35 -0.18 9.03 -18.69
N TRP A 36 -1.47 9.28 -18.56
CA TRP A 36 -2.47 8.32 -18.13
C TRP A 36 -3.09 7.60 -19.33
N SER A 37 -3.25 6.29 -19.21
CA SER A 37 -4.00 5.45 -20.14
C SER A 37 -5.51 5.66 -19.99
N SER A 38 -6.25 5.22 -20.99
CA SER A 38 -7.69 4.96 -20.85
C SER A 38 -7.99 3.70 -20.06
N ASN A 39 -6.99 2.84 -19.88
CA ASN A 39 -7.10 1.57 -19.16
C ASN A 39 -6.90 1.74 -17.67
N TYR A 40 -7.31 0.72 -16.92
CA TYR A 40 -7.16 0.60 -15.47
C TYR A 40 -6.31 -0.61 -15.14
N GLU A 41 -5.75 -0.64 -13.93
CA GLU A 41 -4.95 -1.77 -13.46
C GLU A 41 -5.24 -2.13 -12.00
N ILE A 42 -5.00 -3.39 -11.65
CA ILE A 42 -4.83 -3.90 -10.30
C ILE A 42 -3.95 -5.16 -10.35
N CYS A 43 -3.00 -5.28 -9.43
CA CYS A 43 -2.11 -6.45 -9.31
C CYS A 43 -1.41 -6.85 -10.62
N GLY A 44 -1.12 -5.87 -11.50
CA GLY A 44 -0.51 -6.09 -12.81
C GLY A 44 -1.50 -6.54 -13.91
N ASN A 45 -2.78 -6.73 -13.60
CA ASN A 45 -3.81 -6.99 -14.57
C ASN A 45 -4.37 -5.67 -15.13
N ILE A 46 -4.49 -5.58 -16.46
CA ILE A 46 -4.96 -4.38 -17.15
C ILE A 46 -6.40 -4.60 -17.62
N PHE A 47 -7.26 -3.62 -17.36
CA PHE A 47 -8.67 -3.61 -17.70
C PHE A 47 -8.99 -2.49 -18.67
N LEU A 48 -9.89 -2.74 -19.61
CA LEU A 48 -10.42 -1.72 -20.49
C LEU A 48 -11.38 -0.79 -19.72
N LYS A 49 -11.56 0.44 -20.18
CA LYS A 49 -12.37 1.49 -19.53
C LYS A 49 -13.83 1.07 -19.25
N GLU A 50 -14.37 0.10 -19.98
CA GLU A 50 -15.74 -0.39 -19.83
C GLU A 50 -15.88 -1.51 -18.79
N ASP A 51 -14.73 -2.04 -18.31
CA ASP A 51 -14.70 -3.09 -17.31
C ASP A 51 -14.68 -2.48 -15.91
N LYS A 52 -15.65 -2.81 -15.11
CA LYS A 52 -15.87 -2.57 -13.68
C LYS A 52 -14.93 -1.61 -12.93
N GLU A 53 -15.43 -0.45 -12.56
CA GLU A 53 -14.73 0.50 -11.67
C GLU A 53 -14.68 0.03 -10.21
N HIS A 54 -15.54 -0.90 -9.80
CA HIS A 54 -15.64 -1.39 -8.42
C HIS A 54 -15.57 -2.90 -8.36
N LEU A 55 -14.52 -3.42 -7.71
CA LEU A 55 -14.36 -4.84 -7.42
C LEU A 55 -14.92 -5.16 -6.03
N ASN A 56 -15.69 -6.25 -5.94
CA ASN A 56 -15.96 -6.89 -4.65
C ASN A 56 -14.76 -7.77 -4.24
N PHE A 57 -14.82 -8.38 -3.05
CA PHE A 57 -13.71 -9.18 -2.55
C PHE A 57 -13.39 -10.40 -3.44
N GLU A 58 -14.41 -11.07 -3.99
CA GLU A 58 -14.22 -12.20 -4.91
C GLU A 58 -13.44 -11.77 -6.15
N GLU A 59 -13.87 -10.69 -6.78
CA GLU A 59 -13.23 -10.14 -7.97
C GLU A 59 -11.80 -9.64 -7.68
N TYR A 60 -11.57 -9.04 -6.52
CA TYR A 60 -10.22 -8.71 -6.06
C TYR A 60 -9.36 -9.97 -5.95
N TRP A 61 -9.89 -11.04 -5.31
CA TRP A 61 -9.14 -12.27 -5.14
C TRP A 61 -8.83 -12.99 -6.46
N GLU A 62 -9.77 -13.01 -7.40
CA GLU A 62 -9.54 -13.56 -8.75
C GLU A 62 -8.37 -12.89 -9.46
N ASN A 63 -8.15 -11.60 -9.23
CA ASN A 63 -7.08 -10.83 -9.87
C ASN A 63 -5.76 -10.86 -9.09
N CYS A 64 -5.83 -10.84 -7.77
CA CYS A 64 -4.67 -10.64 -6.89
C CYS A 64 -4.28 -11.90 -6.12
N GLY A 65 -5.20 -12.85 -5.93
CA GLY A 65 -5.06 -14.01 -5.03
C GLY A 65 -3.91 -14.94 -5.39
N ASN A 66 -3.66 -15.16 -6.68
CA ASN A 66 -2.58 -16.04 -7.14
C ASN A 66 -1.19 -15.67 -6.57
N TRP A 67 -0.95 -14.39 -6.31
CA TRP A 67 0.28 -13.95 -5.66
C TRP A 67 0.35 -14.40 -4.19
N TYR A 68 -0.76 -14.28 -3.46
CA TYR A 68 -0.87 -14.69 -2.06
C TYR A 68 -0.82 -16.22 -1.91
N ASP A 69 -1.46 -16.98 -2.81
CA ASP A 69 -1.39 -18.45 -2.84
C ASP A 69 0.04 -18.95 -2.97
N LYS A 70 0.88 -18.31 -3.80
CA LYS A 70 2.31 -18.61 -3.90
C LYS A 70 3.09 -18.37 -2.61
N LYS A 71 2.57 -17.51 -1.74
CA LYS A 71 3.10 -17.24 -0.40
C LYS A 71 2.44 -18.10 0.68
N LYS A 72 1.61 -19.07 0.29
CA LYS A 72 0.86 -19.96 1.18
C LYS A 72 -0.17 -19.24 2.06
N ILE A 73 -0.70 -18.12 1.56
CA ILE A 73 -1.80 -17.38 2.16
C ILE A 73 -3.03 -17.69 1.32
N SER A 74 -3.93 -18.52 1.84
CA SER A 74 -5.17 -18.89 1.17
C SER A 74 -6.20 -17.75 1.21
N LYS A 75 -7.20 -17.82 0.33
CA LYS A 75 -8.33 -16.88 0.33
C LYS A 75 -9.01 -16.81 1.69
N TYR A 76 -9.26 -17.97 2.30
CA TYR A 76 -9.92 -18.07 3.61
C TYR A 76 -9.09 -17.35 4.69
N GLU A 77 -7.77 -17.55 4.73
CA GLU A 77 -6.91 -16.83 5.67
C GLU A 77 -6.91 -15.32 5.42
N PHE A 78 -6.87 -14.90 4.15
CA PHE A 78 -6.91 -13.48 3.81
C PHE A 78 -8.22 -12.81 4.23
N GLU A 79 -9.34 -13.53 4.17
CA GLU A 79 -10.64 -13.04 4.63
C GLU A 79 -10.70 -12.73 6.13
N GLU A 80 -9.87 -13.40 6.92
CA GLU A 80 -9.74 -13.15 8.36
C GLU A 80 -8.75 -12.00 8.70
N PHE A 81 -8.03 -11.47 7.73
CA PHE A 81 -7.06 -10.42 7.97
C PHE A 81 -7.71 -9.08 8.31
N PRO A 82 -7.08 -8.29 9.21
CA PRO A 82 -7.51 -6.93 9.48
C PRO A 82 -7.56 -6.08 8.21
N LEU A 83 -8.60 -5.27 8.09
CA LEU A 83 -8.77 -4.38 6.93
C LEU A 83 -8.65 -5.12 5.59
N LYS A 84 -9.24 -6.30 5.49
CA LYS A 84 -9.19 -7.19 4.32
C LYS A 84 -9.63 -6.56 2.99
N ASN A 85 -10.44 -5.50 3.06
CA ASN A 85 -10.89 -4.76 1.88
C ASN A 85 -9.99 -3.57 1.54
N GLY A 86 -8.79 -3.52 2.12
CA GLY A 86 -7.86 -2.43 1.87
C GLY A 86 -8.36 -1.05 2.26
N PHE A 87 -7.69 -0.03 1.76
CA PHE A 87 -8.06 1.37 1.93
C PHE A 87 -7.48 2.21 0.78
N LYS A 88 -8.07 3.35 0.53
CA LYS A 88 -7.77 4.19 -0.61
C LYS A 88 -7.19 5.54 -0.22
N LYS A 89 -6.62 6.22 -1.18
CA LYS A 89 -6.16 7.61 -1.02
C LYS A 89 -7.28 8.47 -0.44
N GLY A 90 -6.95 9.26 0.60
CA GLY A 90 -7.89 10.11 1.33
C GLY A 90 -8.52 9.45 2.57
N ASP A 91 -8.27 8.17 2.83
CA ASP A 91 -8.60 7.56 4.10
C ASP A 91 -7.61 7.99 5.19
N VAL A 92 -8.04 7.95 6.45
CA VAL A 92 -7.18 8.12 7.63
C VAL A 92 -7.14 6.81 8.39
N ILE A 93 -5.94 6.39 8.76
CA ILE A 93 -5.70 5.14 9.49
C ILE A 93 -5.33 5.47 10.93
N ILE A 94 -6.00 4.82 11.88
CA ILE A 94 -5.59 4.82 13.29
C ILE A 94 -4.49 3.77 13.45
N VAL A 95 -3.39 4.20 14.05
CA VAL A 95 -2.16 3.43 14.18
C VAL A 95 -1.89 3.07 15.64
N TRP A 96 -1.59 1.78 15.88
CA TRP A 96 -1.22 1.29 17.21
C TRP A 96 0.26 0.88 17.25
N GLY A 97 1.02 1.50 18.15
CA GLY A 97 2.48 1.33 18.20
C GLY A 97 3.00 0.16 19.05
N ARG A 98 2.14 -0.50 19.82
CA ARG A 98 2.54 -1.64 20.67
C ARG A 98 1.85 -2.91 20.19
N PHE A 99 2.52 -3.74 19.41
CA PHE A 99 1.96 -4.97 18.88
C PHE A 99 3.08 -5.98 18.60
N THR A 100 2.71 -7.25 18.50
CA THR A 100 3.56 -8.28 17.92
C THR A 100 3.16 -8.48 16.48
N PRO A 101 4.08 -8.33 15.51
CA PRO A 101 3.77 -8.49 14.09
C PRO A 101 3.25 -9.90 13.78
N LYS A 102 2.23 -9.98 12.92
CA LYS A 102 1.66 -11.23 12.42
C LYS A 102 1.41 -11.12 10.93
N ILE A 103 1.44 -12.25 10.22
CA ILE A 103 1.00 -12.32 8.82
C ILE A 103 -0.44 -11.81 8.73
N GLY A 104 -0.71 -10.96 7.73
CA GLY A 104 -1.99 -10.30 7.54
C GLY A 104 -2.10 -8.90 8.17
N ASP A 105 -1.27 -8.57 9.14
CA ASP A 105 -1.25 -7.22 9.71
C ASP A 105 -0.82 -6.19 8.66
N ILE A 106 -1.47 -5.02 8.65
CA ILE A 106 -1.01 -3.88 7.87
C ILE A 106 -0.15 -3.01 8.78
N VAL A 107 1.10 -2.82 8.40
CA VAL A 107 2.08 -2.08 9.19
C VAL A 107 2.54 -0.81 8.50
N ILE A 108 2.84 0.20 9.30
CA ILE A 108 3.56 1.39 8.90
C ILE A 108 5.02 1.18 9.29
N PHE A 109 5.91 1.32 8.33
CA PHE A 109 7.34 1.12 8.57
C PHE A 109 8.20 2.15 7.87
N GLN A 110 9.37 2.42 8.44
CA GLN A 110 10.39 3.24 7.82
C GLN A 110 11.10 2.41 6.75
N ALA A 111 11.32 2.98 5.58
CA ALA A 111 12.09 2.32 4.53
C ALA A 111 13.50 1.95 4.99
N ASN A 112 14.12 0.98 4.31
CA ASN A 112 15.46 0.49 4.63
C ASN A 112 16.51 1.61 4.60
N ALA A 113 17.57 1.44 5.34
CA ALA A 113 18.73 2.33 5.28
C ALA A 113 19.28 2.41 3.84
N GLY A 114 19.44 3.62 3.34
CA GLY A 114 19.83 3.89 1.94
C GLY A 114 18.66 4.04 0.97
N SER A 115 17.44 3.73 1.37
CA SER A 115 16.24 4.03 0.57
C SER A 115 16.07 5.54 0.43
N GLN A 116 15.64 5.97 -0.74
CA GLN A 116 15.31 7.37 -1.03
C GLN A 116 13.84 7.71 -0.74
N SER A 117 13.08 6.80 -0.08
CA SER A 117 11.70 7.07 0.28
C SER A 117 11.61 8.19 1.33
N PRO A 118 10.94 9.31 1.01
CA PRO A 118 10.83 10.44 1.93
C PRO A 118 9.80 10.21 3.03
N TYR A 119 8.96 9.17 2.90
CA TYR A 119 7.83 8.90 3.79
C TYR A 119 7.80 7.45 4.24
N PRO A 120 7.24 7.17 5.42
CA PRO A 120 6.92 5.81 5.84
C PRO A 120 5.99 5.12 4.84
N ILE A 121 6.12 3.81 4.74
CA ILE A 121 5.33 2.95 3.86
C ILE A 121 4.27 2.23 4.70
N ILE A 122 3.09 2.01 4.14
CA ILE A 122 2.00 1.29 4.78
C ILE A 122 1.56 0.13 3.90
N HIS A 123 1.97 -1.10 4.27
CA HIS A 123 1.70 -2.32 3.50
C HIS A 123 1.38 -3.50 4.41
N ARG A 124 0.86 -4.60 3.82
CA ARG A 124 0.47 -5.81 4.52
C ARG A 124 1.66 -6.75 4.72
N ILE A 125 1.79 -7.32 5.92
CA ILE A 125 2.75 -8.39 6.21
C ILE A 125 2.29 -9.66 5.49
N VAL A 126 3.15 -10.22 4.65
CA VAL A 126 2.87 -11.41 3.85
C VAL A 126 3.77 -12.60 4.22
N ASN A 127 4.82 -12.36 4.97
CA ASN A 127 5.69 -13.39 5.54
C ASN A 127 6.48 -12.84 6.72
N ILE A 128 6.82 -13.72 7.66
CA ILE A 128 7.80 -13.50 8.73
C ILE A 128 8.64 -14.77 8.78
N ASN A 129 9.95 -14.66 8.58
CA ASN A 129 10.83 -15.82 8.61
C ASN A 129 11.24 -16.19 10.06
N GLU A 130 11.98 -17.28 10.21
CA GLU A 130 12.43 -17.78 11.51
C GLU A 130 13.39 -16.80 12.25
N GLU A 131 14.06 -15.93 11.51
CA GLU A 131 14.93 -14.88 12.04
C GLU A 131 14.18 -13.61 12.44
N GLY A 132 12.85 -13.58 12.27
CA GLY A 132 12.01 -12.41 12.55
C GLY A 132 12.05 -11.33 11.46
N ILE A 133 12.61 -11.62 10.27
CA ILE A 133 12.59 -10.71 9.14
C ILE A 133 11.21 -10.69 8.53
N ILE A 134 10.65 -9.50 8.40
CA ILE A 134 9.30 -9.24 7.92
C ILE A 134 9.35 -8.95 6.43
N GLN A 135 8.39 -9.51 5.70
CA GLN A 135 8.12 -9.19 4.31
C GLN A 135 6.74 -8.58 4.17
N THR A 136 6.65 -7.49 3.43
CA THR A 136 5.37 -6.81 3.17
C THR A 136 5.05 -6.75 1.68
N LYS A 137 3.80 -6.41 1.36
CA LYS A 137 3.33 -6.10 0.01
C LYS A 137 2.15 -5.14 0.07
N GLY A 138 2.12 -4.17 -0.81
CA GLY A 138 0.93 -3.37 -1.06
C GLY A 138 -0.14 -4.22 -1.75
N ASP A 139 -1.34 -4.24 -1.21
CA ASP A 139 -2.43 -5.12 -1.70
C ASP A 139 -2.73 -4.90 -3.19
N HIS A 140 -2.62 -3.66 -3.68
CA HIS A 140 -2.82 -3.28 -5.08
C HIS A 140 -1.64 -3.67 -6.00
N ASN A 141 -0.44 -3.78 -5.46
CA ASN A 141 0.77 -3.93 -6.26
C ASN A 141 0.84 -5.31 -6.93
N GLU A 142 1.41 -5.40 -8.12
CA GLU A 142 1.70 -6.67 -8.80
C GLU A 142 2.59 -7.57 -7.95
N LYS A 143 3.64 -6.98 -7.36
CA LYS A 143 4.68 -7.68 -6.58
C LYS A 143 5.22 -6.80 -5.46
N GLN A 144 6.02 -7.40 -4.60
CA GLN A 144 6.78 -6.68 -3.57
C GLN A 144 7.74 -5.67 -4.20
N LEU A 145 7.93 -4.54 -3.53
CA LEU A 145 9.00 -3.62 -3.88
C LEU A 145 10.36 -4.25 -3.51
N THR A 146 11.30 -4.14 -4.41
CA THR A 146 12.69 -4.52 -4.19
C THR A 146 13.58 -3.38 -4.65
N LYS A 147 14.82 -3.30 -4.19
CA LYS A 147 15.75 -2.22 -4.56
C LYS A 147 15.83 -1.98 -6.06
N ASN A 148 15.63 -3.01 -6.87
CA ASN A 148 15.79 -2.96 -8.32
C ASN A 148 14.50 -2.66 -9.09
N ASN A 149 13.33 -2.69 -8.44
CA ASN A 149 12.05 -2.53 -9.15
C ASN A 149 11.28 -1.27 -8.75
N ASN A 150 11.85 -0.43 -7.91
CA ASN A 150 11.25 0.85 -7.55
C ASN A 150 12.34 1.93 -7.40
N ARG A 151 11.97 3.17 -7.74
CA ARG A 151 12.88 4.32 -7.76
C ARG A 151 13.43 4.73 -6.39
N PHE A 152 12.74 4.34 -5.32
CA PHE A 152 13.15 4.68 -3.95
C PHE A 152 14.09 3.65 -3.34
N GLU A 153 14.43 2.60 -4.10
CA GLU A 153 15.30 1.51 -3.63
C GLU A 153 14.81 0.87 -2.33
N THR A 154 13.49 0.90 -2.13
CA THR A 154 12.84 0.26 -0.98
C THR A 154 12.84 -1.24 -1.17
N ASP A 155 13.10 -1.99 -0.11
CA ASP A 155 13.10 -3.45 -0.11
C ASP A 155 12.07 -3.99 0.89
N GLU A 156 10.95 -4.47 0.38
CA GLU A 156 9.88 -5.08 1.17
C GLU A 156 10.13 -6.54 1.52
N THR A 157 11.21 -7.13 1.01
CA THR A 157 11.57 -8.52 1.32
C THR A 157 12.44 -8.63 2.57
N TYR A 158 12.94 -7.50 3.09
CA TYR A 158 13.85 -7.45 4.22
C TYR A 158 13.55 -6.26 5.14
N ILE A 159 12.56 -6.41 6.03
CA ILE A 159 12.17 -5.39 7.00
C ILE A 159 12.44 -5.95 8.40
N GLN A 160 13.16 -5.19 9.21
CA GLN A 160 13.42 -5.52 10.61
C GLN A 160 12.35 -4.91 11.52
N GLU A 161 12.10 -5.53 12.67
CA GLU A 161 11.08 -5.09 13.62
C GLU A 161 11.30 -3.64 14.09
N ASN A 162 12.54 -3.21 14.23
CA ASN A 162 12.89 -1.84 14.65
C ASN A 162 12.53 -0.77 13.60
N GLN A 163 12.22 -1.15 12.37
CA GLN A 163 11.72 -0.25 11.33
C GLN A 163 10.21 -0.01 11.45
N LEU A 164 9.50 -0.84 12.22
CA LEU A 164 8.06 -0.72 12.40
C LEU A 164 7.72 0.49 13.27
N ILE A 165 6.83 1.34 12.75
CA ILE A 165 6.27 2.50 13.46
C ILE A 165 5.01 2.10 14.20
N GLY A 166 4.16 1.27 13.58
CA GLY A 166 2.91 0.81 14.16
C GLY A 166 2.08 -0.03 13.20
N LYS A 167 0.98 -0.55 13.72
CA LYS A 167 -0.01 -1.37 13.03
C LYS A 167 -1.27 -0.57 12.76
N ALA A 168 -1.82 -0.69 11.56
CA ALA A 168 -3.13 -0.16 11.20
C ALA A 168 -4.24 -0.97 11.90
N ILE A 169 -5.12 -0.30 12.64
CA ILE A 169 -6.20 -0.97 13.38
C ILE A 169 -7.58 -0.57 12.91
N ILE A 170 -7.78 0.68 12.51
CA ILE A 170 -9.08 1.21 12.06
C ILE A 170 -8.84 2.12 10.85
N LYS A 171 -9.74 2.03 9.88
CA LYS A 171 -9.84 2.94 8.75
C LYS A 171 -11.00 3.91 8.95
N ILE A 172 -10.75 5.20 8.77
CA ILE A 172 -11.77 6.25 8.76
C ILE A 172 -11.82 6.82 7.33
N PRO A 173 -12.89 6.52 6.59
CA PRO A 173 -12.98 6.91 5.18
C PRO A 173 -13.06 8.44 5.03
N TYR A 174 -12.45 8.96 3.98
CA TYR A 174 -12.58 10.34 3.49
C TYR A 174 -12.09 11.47 4.40
N LEU A 175 -11.64 11.23 5.62
CA LEU A 175 -11.16 12.28 6.53
C LEU A 175 -9.84 12.93 6.10
N GLY A 176 -9.08 12.29 5.21
CA GLY A 176 -7.83 12.83 4.68
C GLY A 176 -8.00 13.85 3.54
N TYR A 177 -9.17 13.90 2.90
CA TYR A 177 -9.41 14.77 1.74
C TYR A 177 -9.23 16.27 2.00
N PRO A 178 -9.71 16.85 3.12
CA PRO A 178 -9.49 18.27 3.39
C PRO A 178 -8.02 18.68 3.38
N LYS A 179 -7.14 17.84 3.94
CA LYS A 179 -5.69 18.07 3.92
C LYS A 179 -5.10 17.96 2.51
N ILE A 180 -5.53 16.96 1.76
CA ILE A 180 -5.07 16.74 0.37
C ILE A 180 -5.47 17.94 -0.49
N TRP A 181 -6.73 18.38 -0.45
CA TRP A 181 -7.21 19.54 -1.19
C TRP A 181 -6.45 20.82 -0.83
N LEU A 182 -6.23 21.06 0.47
CA LEU A 182 -5.47 22.23 0.91
C LEU A 182 -4.04 22.22 0.36
N THR A 183 -3.38 21.07 0.38
CA THR A 183 -2.03 20.90 -0.17
C THR A 183 -2.00 21.13 -1.68
N ASP A 184 -2.98 20.59 -2.41
CA ASP A 184 -3.08 20.77 -3.85
C ASP A 184 -3.32 22.24 -4.24
N ILE A 185 -4.20 22.96 -3.51
CA ILE A 185 -4.44 24.40 -3.71
C ILE A 185 -3.16 25.21 -3.47
N ILE A 186 -2.46 24.95 -2.37
CA ILE A 186 -1.19 25.64 -2.05
C ILE A 186 -0.15 25.40 -3.15
N ASN A 187 -0.05 24.18 -3.68
CA ASN A 187 0.90 23.86 -4.73
C ASN A 187 0.55 24.51 -6.07
N VAL A 188 -0.72 24.73 -6.36
CA VAL A 188 -1.17 25.50 -7.54
C VAL A 188 -0.84 26.99 -7.40
N LEU A 189 -1.04 27.57 -6.21
CA LEU A 189 -0.75 28.98 -5.95
C LEU A 189 0.74 29.33 -5.89
N ARG A 190 1.61 28.32 -5.73
CA ARG A 190 3.08 28.50 -5.71
C ARG A 190 3.74 28.32 -7.09
N ARG A 191 2.97 28.07 -8.13
CA ARG A 191 3.43 28.04 -9.52
C ARG A 191 3.18 29.38 -10.23
#